data_f42e9428a2ff40fdcdfb3657377f506d
#
_entry.id   f42e9428a2ff40fdcdfb3657377f506d
#
_cell.length_a   1.000
_cell.length_b   1.000
_cell.length_c   1.000
_cell.angle_alpha   90.00
_cell.angle_beta   90.00
_cell.angle_gamma   90.00
#
_symmetry.space_group_name_H-M   'P 1'
#
loop_
_entity.id
_entity.type
_entity.pdbx_description
1 polymer ?
#
loop_
_entity_poly.entity_id
_entity_poly.type
_entity_poly.pdbx_seq_one_letter_code
_entity_poly.pdbx_strand_id
1 'polypeptide(L)'
;GALFEFAPAIDEYLKAHLFGDIFGRDNLDWRTREIATIAALTAMPGVESQLNSHIAIGKHNGVTDAQVAEIQETVRSSTVSAFPRGGENTAYAKYFSGKSYLARLTEDGRLNVPVANVTFEPGCRNNWHSHTGGQMLIAVGGIGYYQERGKTARRLVPGDVVEIPPDVDHWHGAAPDSWFSHLAIECNPATNKNTWLEPVSDADYKAATSGK
;
A
#
# COMPACT_ATOMS: atom_id res chain seq x y z
N GLY A 1 -13.09 23.52 25.25
CA GLY A 1 -11.89 22.80 25.72
C GLY A 1 -10.64 23.65 25.52
N ALA A 2 -9.50 23.25 26.08
CA ALA A 2 -8.27 24.05 26.16
C ALA A 2 -7.80 24.69 24.84
N LEU A 3 -8.00 24.02 23.69
CA LEU A 3 -7.65 24.59 22.36
C LEU A 3 -8.49 25.84 22.04
N PHE A 4 -9.78 25.82 22.36
CA PHE A 4 -10.70 26.93 22.06
C PHE A 4 -10.53 28.09 23.04
N GLU A 5 -10.07 27.83 24.25
CA GLU A 5 -9.66 28.87 25.20
C GLU A 5 -8.36 29.55 24.77
N PHE A 6 -7.42 28.76 24.20
CA PHE A 6 -6.15 29.26 23.69
C PHE A 6 -6.30 30.06 22.38
N ALA A 7 -7.21 29.64 21.50
CA ALA A 7 -7.42 30.26 20.19
C ALA A 7 -8.91 30.43 19.88
N PRO A 8 -9.60 31.44 20.47
CA PRO A 8 -11.05 31.64 20.31
C PRO A 8 -11.48 31.84 18.85
N ALA A 9 -10.65 32.45 18.02
CA ALA A 9 -10.94 32.64 16.60
C ALA A 9 -11.09 31.31 15.86
N ILE A 10 -10.38 30.24 16.25
CA ILE A 10 -10.55 28.89 15.67
C ILE A 10 -11.94 28.34 15.99
N ASP A 11 -12.42 28.52 17.23
CA ASP A 11 -13.76 28.09 17.64
C ASP A 11 -14.85 28.82 16.84
N GLU A 12 -14.70 30.13 16.66
CA GLU A 12 -15.63 30.94 15.86
C GLU A 12 -15.67 30.50 14.41
N TYR A 13 -14.51 30.30 13.75
CA TYR A 13 -14.44 29.83 12.37
C TYR A 13 -14.98 28.41 12.21
N LEU A 14 -14.71 27.50 13.14
CA LEU A 14 -15.26 26.16 13.10
C LEU A 14 -16.78 26.20 13.19
N LYS A 15 -17.35 26.99 14.11
CA LYS A 15 -18.81 27.05 14.29
C LYS A 15 -19.50 27.76 13.13
N ALA A 16 -19.01 28.91 12.70
CA ALA A 16 -19.65 29.72 11.67
C ALA A 16 -19.41 29.15 10.25
N HIS A 17 -18.16 28.92 9.91
CA HIS A 17 -17.80 28.55 8.53
C HIS A 17 -17.88 27.03 8.30
N LEU A 18 -17.18 26.21 9.09
CA LEU A 18 -17.17 24.78 8.86
C LEU A 18 -18.53 24.16 9.12
N PHE A 19 -19.08 24.35 10.32
CA PHE A 19 -20.36 23.74 10.68
C PHE A 19 -21.57 24.52 10.15
N GLY A 20 -21.51 25.85 10.10
CA GLY A 20 -22.59 26.67 9.54
C GLY A 20 -22.61 26.67 8.00
N ASP A 21 -21.59 27.22 7.35
CA ASP A 21 -21.62 27.45 5.91
C ASP A 21 -21.37 26.19 5.08
N ILE A 22 -20.54 25.24 5.55
CA ILE A 22 -20.17 24.04 4.78
C ILE A 22 -21.04 22.85 5.19
N PHE A 23 -21.07 22.48 6.45
CA PHE A 23 -21.82 21.32 6.92
C PHE A 23 -23.35 21.56 6.99
N GLY A 24 -23.79 22.83 7.11
CA GLY A 24 -25.20 23.19 7.04
C GLY A 24 -25.86 23.15 5.66
N ARG A 25 -25.07 22.89 4.59
CA ARG A 25 -25.61 22.76 3.23
C ARG A 25 -26.42 21.47 3.09
N ASP A 26 -27.49 21.51 2.30
CA ASP A 26 -28.44 20.42 2.09
C ASP A 26 -28.09 19.48 0.90
N ASN A 27 -26.99 19.78 0.20
CA ASN A 27 -26.54 19.01 -0.97
C ASN A 27 -26.03 17.59 -0.65
N LEU A 28 -25.60 17.35 0.59
CA LEU A 28 -25.20 16.04 1.12
C LEU A 28 -25.71 15.87 2.56
N ASP A 29 -26.20 14.69 2.89
CA ASP A 29 -26.58 14.37 4.27
C ASP A 29 -25.34 14.19 5.18
N TRP A 30 -25.55 14.23 6.48
CA TRP A 30 -24.50 14.12 7.48
C TRP A 30 -23.71 12.81 7.37
N ARG A 31 -24.42 11.71 7.11
CA ARG A 31 -23.81 10.40 6.96
C ARG A 31 -22.83 10.36 5.76
N THR A 32 -23.25 10.88 4.61
CA THR A 32 -22.43 10.95 3.41
C THR A 32 -21.21 11.87 3.60
N ARG A 33 -21.38 12.99 4.33
CA ARG A 33 -20.26 13.87 4.67
C ARG A 33 -19.23 13.16 5.53
N GLU A 34 -19.67 12.42 6.56
CA GLU A 34 -18.75 11.68 7.43
C GLU A 34 -18.04 10.55 6.66
N ILE A 35 -18.69 9.84 5.74
CA ILE A 35 -18.05 8.85 4.86
C ILE A 35 -16.90 9.51 4.07
N ALA A 36 -17.14 10.66 3.45
CA ALA A 36 -16.13 11.39 2.70
C ALA A 36 -14.98 11.89 3.59
N THR A 37 -15.30 12.38 4.80
CA THR A 37 -14.30 12.88 5.76
C THR A 37 -13.45 11.73 6.32
N ILE A 38 -14.06 10.60 6.68
CA ILE A 38 -13.35 9.39 7.12
C ILE A 38 -12.42 8.90 6.02
N ALA A 39 -12.87 8.87 4.76
CA ALA A 39 -12.04 8.49 3.62
C ALA A 39 -10.84 9.42 3.45
N ALA A 40 -11.04 10.73 3.48
CA ALA A 40 -9.99 11.72 3.37
C ALA A 40 -8.96 11.61 4.49
N LEU A 41 -9.41 11.51 5.75
CA LEU A 41 -8.53 11.38 6.92
C LEU A 41 -7.78 10.02 6.93
N THR A 42 -8.39 8.96 6.43
CA THR A 42 -7.72 7.65 6.28
C THR A 42 -6.52 7.73 5.34
N ALA A 43 -6.57 8.60 4.32
CA ALA A 43 -5.47 8.78 3.37
C ALA A 43 -4.31 9.66 3.91
N MET A 44 -4.50 10.33 5.05
CA MET A 44 -3.56 11.31 5.58
C MET A 44 -2.76 10.73 6.75
N PRO A 45 -1.42 10.89 6.80
CA PRO A 45 -0.63 10.51 7.97
C PRO A 45 -0.75 11.56 9.09
N GLY A 46 -0.66 11.10 10.36
CA GLY A 46 -0.54 12.00 11.52
C GLY A 46 -1.86 12.65 11.96
N VAL A 47 -3.01 12.14 11.50
CA VAL A 47 -4.35 12.66 11.83
C VAL A 47 -5.23 11.63 12.53
N GLU A 48 -4.64 10.67 13.24
CA GLU A 48 -5.33 9.54 13.87
C GLU A 48 -6.39 10.01 14.88
N SER A 49 -6.12 11.09 15.62
CA SER A 49 -7.06 11.67 16.56
C SER A 49 -8.31 12.21 15.87
N GLN A 50 -8.12 12.94 14.76
CA GLN A 50 -9.21 13.47 13.94
C GLN A 50 -10.00 12.33 13.28
N LEU A 51 -9.30 11.34 12.73
CA LEU A 51 -9.94 10.16 12.14
C LEU A 51 -10.85 9.44 13.14
N ASN A 52 -10.35 9.17 14.35
CA ASN A 52 -11.14 8.52 15.39
C ASN A 52 -12.37 9.35 15.80
N SER A 53 -12.23 10.67 15.87
CA SER A 53 -13.36 11.57 16.16
C SER A 53 -14.43 11.51 15.07
N HIS A 54 -14.03 11.56 13.79
CA HIS A 54 -14.97 11.48 12.67
C HIS A 54 -15.59 10.09 12.50
N ILE A 55 -14.88 9.02 12.82
CA ILE A 55 -15.48 7.67 12.91
C ILE A 55 -16.58 7.64 13.96
N ALA A 56 -16.36 8.23 15.15
CA ALA A 56 -17.39 8.28 16.19
C ALA A 56 -18.60 9.12 15.77
N ILE A 57 -18.39 10.28 15.13
CA ILE A 57 -19.46 11.13 14.57
C ILE A 57 -20.21 10.40 13.46
N GLY A 58 -19.48 9.72 12.57
CA GLY A 58 -20.05 8.93 11.47
C GLY A 58 -20.98 7.82 12.00
N LYS A 59 -20.54 7.09 13.01
CA LYS A 59 -21.36 6.07 13.67
C LYS A 59 -22.64 6.66 14.29
N HIS A 60 -22.54 7.83 14.92
CA HIS A 60 -23.71 8.54 15.44
C HIS A 60 -24.69 8.91 14.32
N ASN A 61 -24.21 9.20 13.11
CA ASN A 61 -24.98 9.50 11.92
C ASN A 61 -25.33 8.26 11.06
N GLY A 62 -25.18 7.05 11.57
CA GLY A 62 -25.62 5.81 10.94
C GLY A 62 -24.60 5.13 10.00
N VAL A 63 -23.32 5.51 10.07
CA VAL A 63 -22.24 4.74 9.43
C VAL A 63 -21.93 3.50 10.29
N THR A 64 -21.99 2.32 9.71
CA THR A 64 -21.73 1.06 10.43
C THR A 64 -20.22 0.76 10.55
N ASP A 65 -19.84 -0.10 11.51
CA ASP A 65 -18.44 -0.57 11.62
C ASP A 65 -17.96 -1.25 10.34
N ALA A 66 -18.81 -2.02 9.68
CA ALA A 66 -18.50 -2.66 8.42
C ALA A 66 -18.18 -1.64 7.32
N GLN A 67 -18.94 -0.55 7.25
CA GLN A 67 -18.71 0.54 6.29
C GLN A 67 -17.42 1.32 6.61
N VAL A 68 -17.12 1.56 7.88
CA VAL A 68 -15.84 2.16 8.28
C VAL A 68 -14.67 1.29 7.82
N ALA A 69 -14.74 -0.01 8.06
CA ALA A 69 -13.71 -0.95 7.62
C ALA A 69 -13.57 -0.97 6.08
N GLU A 70 -14.68 -0.99 5.35
CA GLU A 70 -14.71 -0.95 3.89
C GLU A 70 -14.10 0.36 3.33
N ILE A 71 -14.44 1.52 3.92
CA ILE A 71 -13.86 2.81 3.55
C ILE A 71 -12.35 2.78 3.74
N GLN A 72 -11.89 2.37 4.91
CA GLN A 72 -10.47 2.33 5.24
C GLN A 72 -9.71 1.37 4.31
N GLU A 73 -10.26 0.20 4.03
CA GLU A 73 -9.64 -0.76 3.11
C GLU A 73 -9.62 -0.23 1.68
N THR A 74 -10.72 0.35 1.20
CA THR A 74 -10.79 0.96 -0.14
C THR A 74 -9.75 2.06 -0.31
N VAL A 75 -9.62 2.95 0.68
CA VAL A 75 -8.63 4.03 0.64
C VAL A 75 -7.21 3.45 0.65
N ARG A 76 -6.89 2.54 1.57
CA ARG A 76 -5.56 1.93 1.63
C ARG A 76 -5.19 1.21 0.33
N SER A 77 -6.11 0.46 -0.25
CA SER A 77 -5.86 -0.28 -1.48
C SER A 77 -5.75 0.64 -2.72
N SER A 78 -6.45 1.77 -2.75
CA SER A 78 -6.41 2.72 -3.87
C SER A 78 -5.23 3.70 -3.79
N THR A 79 -4.67 3.93 -2.61
CA THR A 79 -3.56 4.88 -2.40
C THR A 79 -2.19 4.22 -2.23
N VAL A 80 -2.10 2.89 -2.40
CA VAL A 80 -0.83 2.16 -2.23
C VAL A 80 0.27 2.67 -3.16
N SER A 81 -0.09 3.08 -4.39
CA SER A 81 0.89 3.50 -5.40
C SER A 81 0.27 4.52 -6.36
N ALA A 82 1.10 5.43 -6.90
CA ALA A 82 0.73 6.31 -8.00
C ALA A 82 0.53 5.55 -9.33
N PHE A 83 0.96 4.29 -9.40
CA PHE A 83 0.84 3.44 -10.58
C PHE A 83 -0.40 2.55 -10.50
N PRO A 84 -0.98 2.15 -11.64
CA PRO A 84 -2.14 1.24 -11.66
C PRO A 84 -1.84 -0.05 -10.90
N ARG A 85 -2.79 -0.51 -10.07
CA ARG A 85 -2.68 -1.81 -9.39
C ARG A 85 -2.74 -2.99 -10.37
N GLY A 86 -3.50 -2.85 -11.44
CA GLY A 86 -3.74 -3.91 -12.40
C GLY A 86 -4.73 -4.97 -11.92
N GLY A 87 -4.79 -6.07 -12.65
CA GLY A 87 -5.61 -7.24 -12.29
C GLY A 87 -4.92 -8.16 -11.28
N GLU A 88 -5.70 -9.06 -10.68
CA GLU A 88 -5.15 -10.12 -9.82
C GLU A 88 -4.14 -10.97 -10.60
N ASN A 89 -3.00 -11.24 -9.99
CA ASN A 89 -1.87 -11.94 -10.61
C ASN A 89 -2.07 -13.47 -10.63
N THR A 90 -3.16 -13.91 -11.26
CA THR A 90 -3.57 -15.32 -11.27
C THR A 90 -2.58 -16.23 -11.99
N ALA A 91 -1.92 -15.75 -13.04
CA ALA A 91 -0.95 -16.52 -13.83
C ALA A 91 0.26 -16.98 -13.00
N TYR A 92 0.65 -16.22 -12.00
CA TYR A 92 1.78 -16.49 -11.13
C TYR A 92 1.36 -16.85 -9.69
N ALA A 93 0.06 -16.98 -9.40
CA ALA A 93 -0.47 -17.20 -8.06
C ALA A 93 0.21 -18.36 -7.30
N LYS A 94 0.59 -19.44 -8.01
CA LYS A 94 1.30 -20.60 -7.44
C LYS A 94 2.69 -20.29 -6.86
N TYR A 95 3.25 -19.13 -7.18
CA TYR A 95 4.54 -18.66 -6.70
C TYR A 95 4.43 -17.59 -5.62
N PHE A 96 3.22 -17.38 -5.09
CA PHE A 96 2.96 -16.38 -4.06
C PHE A 96 2.22 -17.01 -2.89
N SER A 97 2.61 -16.63 -1.68
CA SER A 97 1.80 -16.85 -0.48
C SER A 97 0.98 -15.59 -0.25
N GLY A 98 -0.35 -15.68 -0.40
CA GLY A 98 -1.27 -14.53 -0.37
C GLY A 98 -1.59 -13.99 -1.76
N LYS A 99 -2.26 -12.84 -1.81
CA LYS A 99 -2.77 -12.25 -3.04
C LYS A 99 -1.89 -11.09 -3.53
N SER A 100 -1.60 -11.10 -4.83
CA SER A 100 -0.87 -10.03 -5.51
C SER A 100 -1.58 -9.58 -6.78
N TYR A 101 -1.22 -8.39 -7.26
CA TYR A 101 -1.77 -7.77 -8.47
C TYR A 101 -0.62 -7.33 -9.36
N LEU A 102 -0.88 -7.28 -10.67
CA LEU A 102 0.12 -6.90 -11.66
C LEU A 102 -0.47 -5.99 -12.72
N ALA A 103 0.21 -4.87 -12.94
CA ALA A 103 -0.04 -3.98 -14.07
C ALA A 103 1.24 -3.87 -14.91
N ARG A 104 1.17 -4.26 -16.19
CA ARG A 104 2.26 -3.97 -17.14
C ARG A 104 2.26 -2.49 -17.45
N LEU A 105 3.42 -1.84 -17.37
CA LEU A 105 3.58 -0.41 -17.63
C LEU A 105 4.23 -0.13 -18.98
N THR A 106 4.95 -1.11 -19.56
CA THR A 106 5.55 -1.02 -20.89
C THR A 106 4.91 -2.05 -21.80
N GLU A 107 4.40 -1.60 -22.95
CA GLU A 107 3.73 -2.43 -23.95
C GLU A 107 4.53 -2.52 -25.26
N ASP A 108 5.33 -1.49 -25.58
CA ASP A 108 6.15 -1.47 -26.81
C ASP A 108 7.39 -2.34 -26.65
N GLY A 109 7.36 -3.54 -27.22
CA GLY A 109 8.48 -4.49 -27.18
C GLY A 109 9.77 -3.97 -27.84
N ARG A 110 9.71 -2.91 -28.65
CA ARG A 110 10.92 -2.30 -29.24
C ARG A 110 11.78 -1.57 -28.21
N LEU A 111 11.20 -1.12 -27.10
CA LEU A 111 11.94 -0.51 -26.00
C LEU A 111 12.80 -1.52 -25.26
N ASN A 112 12.44 -2.80 -25.30
CA ASN A 112 13.14 -3.90 -24.62
C ASN A 112 13.44 -3.60 -23.14
N VAL A 113 12.50 -2.97 -22.45
CA VAL A 113 12.56 -2.64 -21.03
C VAL A 113 11.21 -3.03 -20.39
N PRO A 114 11.02 -4.31 -20.03
CA PRO A 114 9.82 -4.74 -19.34
C PRO A 114 9.74 -4.10 -17.95
N VAL A 115 8.67 -3.36 -17.70
CA VAL A 115 8.36 -2.76 -16.40
C VAL A 115 6.94 -3.13 -16.01
N ALA A 116 6.77 -3.60 -14.79
CA ALA A 116 5.47 -3.87 -14.20
C ALA A 116 5.36 -3.25 -12.81
N ASN A 117 4.17 -2.76 -12.46
CA ASN A 117 3.83 -2.48 -11.08
C ASN A 117 3.28 -3.75 -10.46
N VAL A 118 3.91 -4.24 -9.40
CA VAL A 118 3.46 -5.40 -8.64
C VAL A 118 3.00 -4.93 -7.26
N THR A 119 1.76 -5.24 -6.91
CA THR A 119 1.15 -4.85 -5.64
C THR A 119 0.80 -6.10 -4.83
N PHE A 120 1.18 -6.10 -3.57
CA PHE A 120 1.00 -7.19 -2.62
C PHE A 120 0.01 -6.77 -1.54
N GLU A 121 -0.96 -7.62 -1.22
CA GLU A 121 -1.76 -7.47 0.00
C GLU A 121 -0.92 -7.66 1.26
N PRO A 122 -1.35 -7.17 2.44
CA PRO A 122 -0.67 -7.41 3.70
C PRO A 122 -0.33 -8.88 3.91
N GLY A 123 0.92 -9.18 4.25
CA GLY A 123 1.41 -10.54 4.46
C GLY A 123 1.75 -11.32 3.19
N CYS A 124 1.38 -10.83 2.01
CA CYS A 124 1.68 -11.50 0.75
C CYS A 124 3.19 -11.38 0.41
N ARG A 125 3.76 -12.48 -0.06
CA ARG A 125 5.15 -12.58 -0.50
C ARG A 125 5.29 -13.57 -1.64
N ASN A 126 6.31 -13.39 -2.50
CA ASN A 126 6.65 -14.38 -3.49
C ASN A 126 7.57 -15.47 -2.92
N ASN A 127 7.69 -16.57 -3.65
CA ASN A 127 8.66 -17.62 -3.36
C ASN A 127 10.09 -17.09 -3.53
N TRP A 128 11.07 -17.83 -3.00
CA TRP A 128 12.44 -17.68 -3.39
C TRP A 128 12.55 -17.84 -4.91
N HIS A 129 13.35 -16.99 -5.54
CA HIS A 129 13.57 -17.03 -6.99
C HIS A 129 14.84 -16.28 -7.37
N SER A 130 15.29 -16.46 -8.59
CA SER A 130 16.41 -15.73 -9.18
C SER A 130 16.14 -15.35 -10.63
N HIS A 131 16.92 -14.41 -11.14
CA HIS A 131 16.86 -13.90 -12.51
C HIS A 131 18.24 -13.98 -13.14
N THR A 132 18.39 -14.65 -14.28
CA THR A 132 19.68 -14.75 -14.98
C THR A 132 20.17 -13.43 -15.52
N GLY A 133 19.28 -12.47 -15.76
CA GLY A 133 19.61 -11.10 -16.23
C GLY A 133 19.67 -10.06 -15.13
N GLY A 134 19.30 -10.42 -13.89
CA GLY A 134 19.08 -9.49 -12.79
C GLY A 134 17.74 -8.76 -12.86
N GLN A 135 17.43 -8.04 -11.80
CA GLN A 135 16.19 -7.26 -11.67
C GLN A 135 16.46 -5.99 -10.86
N MET A 136 15.69 -4.93 -11.14
CA MET A 136 15.65 -3.74 -10.28
C MET A 136 14.25 -3.59 -9.71
N LEU A 137 14.15 -3.31 -8.40
CA LEU A 137 12.90 -2.94 -7.75
C LEU A 137 12.96 -1.48 -7.31
N ILE A 138 11.87 -0.75 -7.55
CA ILE A 138 11.67 0.59 -7.00
C ILE A 138 10.40 0.57 -6.16
N ALA A 139 10.53 0.71 -4.85
CA ALA A 139 9.37 0.78 -3.96
C ALA A 139 8.58 2.07 -4.23
N VAL A 140 7.27 1.96 -4.49
CA VAL A 140 6.41 3.07 -4.87
C VAL A 140 5.20 3.23 -3.96
N GLY A 141 4.99 2.33 -3.01
CA GLY A 141 3.87 2.44 -2.06
C GLY A 141 3.89 1.41 -0.96
N GLY A 142 3.38 1.79 0.20
CA GLY A 142 3.28 0.93 1.37
C GLY A 142 4.62 0.53 1.98
N ILE A 143 4.62 -0.61 2.69
CA ILE A 143 5.81 -1.16 3.37
C ILE A 143 6.04 -2.58 2.89
N GLY A 144 7.24 -2.87 2.42
CA GLY A 144 7.65 -4.20 1.99
C GLY A 144 8.95 -4.65 2.62
N TYR A 145 9.33 -5.86 2.24
CA TYR A 145 10.61 -6.48 2.61
C TYR A 145 11.24 -7.14 1.39
N TYR A 146 12.55 -7.13 1.37
CA TYR A 146 13.40 -7.83 0.41
C TYR A 146 14.47 -8.58 1.17
N GLN A 147 14.79 -9.80 0.75
CA GLN A 147 15.87 -10.58 1.34
C GLN A 147 16.56 -11.43 0.29
N GLU A 148 17.89 -11.37 0.27
CA GLU A 148 18.75 -12.34 -0.41
C GLU A 148 18.99 -13.55 0.50
N ARG A 149 19.16 -14.72 -0.10
CA ARG A 149 19.43 -15.94 0.65
C ARG A 149 20.70 -15.80 1.51
N GLY A 150 20.55 -16.11 2.79
CA GLY A 150 21.65 -16.01 3.75
C GLY A 150 21.97 -14.61 4.27
N LYS A 151 21.23 -13.57 3.84
CA LYS A 151 21.38 -12.20 4.33
C LYS A 151 20.21 -11.77 5.20
N THR A 152 20.39 -10.70 5.96
CA THR A 152 19.30 -10.06 6.72
C THR A 152 18.31 -9.39 5.77
N ALA A 153 17.03 -9.51 6.07
CA ALA A 153 15.98 -8.84 5.31
C ALA A 153 16.10 -7.31 5.44
N ARG A 154 15.86 -6.61 4.32
CA ARG A 154 15.78 -5.16 4.25
C ARG A 154 14.32 -4.73 4.17
N ARG A 155 13.91 -3.86 5.09
CA ARG A 155 12.62 -3.17 5.02
C ARG A 155 12.67 -2.14 3.89
N LEU A 156 11.58 -2.07 3.10
CA LEU A 156 11.45 -1.15 1.96
C LEU A 156 10.30 -0.18 2.19
N VAL A 157 10.53 1.08 1.85
CA VAL A 157 9.53 2.16 1.84
C VAL A 157 9.59 2.90 0.50
N PRO A 158 8.57 3.68 0.13
CA PRO A 158 8.56 4.42 -1.13
C PRO A 158 9.83 5.26 -1.32
N GLY A 159 10.45 5.13 -2.50
CA GLY A 159 11.73 5.73 -2.85
C GLY A 159 12.94 4.80 -2.72
N ASP A 160 12.81 3.68 -2.00
CA ASP A 160 13.89 2.69 -1.96
C ASP A 160 14.09 2.00 -3.31
N VAL A 161 15.35 1.82 -3.67
CA VAL A 161 15.78 1.05 -4.83
C VAL A 161 16.54 -0.19 -4.39
N VAL A 162 16.25 -1.33 -5.00
CA VAL A 162 16.98 -2.59 -4.82
C VAL A 162 17.53 -3.02 -6.16
N GLU A 163 18.82 -3.13 -6.26
CA GLU A 163 19.52 -3.72 -7.40
C GLU A 163 19.78 -5.20 -7.09
N ILE A 164 19.21 -6.08 -7.90
CA ILE A 164 19.32 -7.53 -7.73
C ILE A 164 20.22 -8.06 -8.83
N PRO A 165 21.48 -8.46 -8.51
CA PRO A 165 22.39 -9.00 -9.50
C PRO A 165 21.88 -10.30 -10.13
N PRO A 166 22.40 -10.70 -11.30
CA PRO A 166 22.14 -12.01 -11.88
C PRO A 166 22.35 -13.17 -10.90
N ASP A 167 21.47 -14.15 -10.99
CA ASP A 167 21.53 -15.44 -10.27
C ASP A 167 21.48 -15.34 -8.73
N VAL A 168 21.13 -14.19 -8.17
CA VAL A 168 20.92 -14.04 -6.71
C VAL A 168 19.56 -14.58 -6.31
N ASP A 169 19.52 -15.60 -5.46
CA ASP A 169 18.30 -16.11 -4.84
C ASP A 169 17.77 -15.08 -3.84
N HIS A 170 16.53 -14.65 -4.04
CA HIS A 170 15.88 -13.63 -3.22
C HIS A 170 14.37 -13.82 -3.16
N TRP A 171 13.74 -13.12 -2.25
CA TRP A 171 12.30 -12.92 -2.21
C TRP A 171 11.96 -11.49 -1.83
N HIS A 172 10.76 -11.05 -2.13
CA HIS A 172 10.19 -9.80 -1.67
C HIS A 172 8.67 -9.93 -1.45
N GLY A 173 8.10 -9.00 -0.68
CA GLY A 173 6.70 -9.02 -0.36
C GLY A 173 6.29 -7.88 0.56
N ALA A 174 5.01 -7.83 0.91
CA ALA A 174 4.44 -6.85 1.81
C ALA A 174 4.81 -7.11 3.28
N ALA A 175 4.73 -6.08 4.12
CA ALA A 175 4.74 -6.24 5.57
C ALA A 175 3.45 -6.95 6.03
N PRO A 176 3.44 -7.54 7.25
CA PRO A 176 2.26 -8.25 7.76
C PRO A 176 0.99 -7.40 7.84
N ASP A 177 1.15 -6.09 8.03
CA ASP A 177 0.09 -5.12 8.31
C ASP A 177 0.01 -3.97 7.28
N SER A 178 0.74 -4.07 6.18
CA SER A 178 0.76 -3.03 5.14
C SER A 178 0.69 -3.64 3.75
N TRP A 179 -0.04 -2.99 2.87
CA TRP A 179 0.15 -3.17 1.43
C TRP A 179 1.57 -2.80 1.04
N PHE A 180 2.04 -3.36 -0.07
CA PHE A 180 3.31 -2.99 -0.67
C PHE A 180 3.19 -2.96 -2.19
N SER A 181 3.76 -1.94 -2.81
CA SER A 181 3.81 -1.83 -4.27
C SER A 181 5.20 -1.42 -4.71
N HIS A 182 5.70 -2.06 -5.75
CA HIS A 182 6.98 -1.72 -6.35
C HIS A 182 6.93 -1.85 -7.87
N LEU A 183 7.78 -1.10 -8.55
CA LEU A 183 8.09 -1.34 -9.95
C LEU A 183 9.10 -2.48 -10.02
N ALA A 184 8.79 -3.50 -10.83
CA ALA A 184 9.71 -4.56 -11.22
C ALA A 184 10.23 -4.23 -12.62
N ILE A 185 11.54 -4.05 -12.74
CA ILE A 185 12.21 -3.75 -14.00
C ILE A 185 13.13 -4.93 -14.33
N GLU A 186 12.84 -5.64 -15.42
CA GLU A 186 13.68 -6.73 -15.86
C GLU A 186 14.95 -6.20 -16.53
N CYS A 187 16.11 -6.62 -16.00
CA CYS A 187 17.39 -6.30 -16.60
C CYS A 187 17.77 -7.37 -17.65
N ASN A 188 18.46 -6.97 -18.72
CA ASN A 188 18.89 -7.86 -19.81
C ASN A 188 17.76 -8.77 -20.36
N PRO A 189 16.58 -8.24 -20.71
CA PRO A 189 15.37 -9.03 -20.93
C PRO A 189 15.49 -10.04 -22.07
N ALA A 190 16.41 -9.83 -23.02
CA ALA A 190 16.65 -10.78 -24.12
C ALA A 190 17.17 -12.15 -23.65
N THR A 191 17.84 -12.20 -22.50
CA THR A 191 18.45 -13.43 -21.95
C THR A 191 17.94 -13.73 -20.53
N ASN A 192 17.15 -12.84 -19.93
CA ASN A 192 16.66 -12.99 -18.58
C ASN A 192 15.63 -14.14 -18.49
N LYS A 193 15.84 -15.02 -17.52
CA LYS A 193 14.93 -16.13 -17.17
C LYS A 193 14.74 -16.15 -15.67
N ASN A 194 13.51 -16.37 -15.25
CA ASN A 194 13.16 -16.53 -13.85
C ASN A 194 13.25 -17.99 -13.45
N THR A 195 13.95 -18.29 -12.39
CA THR A 195 13.95 -19.60 -11.72
C THR A 195 13.20 -19.49 -10.41
N TRP A 196 12.05 -20.15 -10.34
CA TRP A 196 11.23 -20.21 -9.12
C TRP A 196 11.67 -21.38 -8.25
N LEU A 197 11.84 -21.10 -6.96
CA LEU A 197 12.27 -22.05 -5.94
C LEU A 197 11.14 -22.29 -4.92
N GLU A 198 11.49 -22.78 -3.75
CA GLU A 198 10.54 -23.10 -2.68
C GLU A 198 9.87 -21.83 -2.10
N PRO A 199 8.67 -21.98 -1.51
CA PRO A 199 8.03 -20.90 -0.77
C PRO A 199 8.89 -20.41 0.41
N VAL A 200 8.80 -19.12 0.71
CA VAL A 200 9.31 -18.56 1.97
C VAL A 200 8.42 -19.07 3.10
N SER A 201 9.00 -19.80 4.06
CA SER A 201 8.24 -20.32 5.20
C SER A 201 7.62 -19.20 6.04
N ASP A 202 6.52 -19.48 6.74
CA ASP A 202 5.92 -18.51 7.67
C ASP A 202 6.89 -18.14 8.81
N ALA A 203 7.74 -19.05 9.23
CA ALA A 203 8.76 -18.82 10.24
C ALA A 203 9.83 -17.84 9.73
N ASP A 204 10.37 -18.05 8.52
CA ASP A 204 11.37 -17.17 7.92
C ASP A 204 10.78 -15.78 7.63
N TYR A 205 9.56 -15.73 7.07
CA TYR A 205 8.86 -14.47 6.83
C TYR A 205 8.64 -13.69 8.12
N LYS A 206 8.18 -14.34 9.19
CA LYS A 206 8.00 -13.73 10.50
C LYS A 206 9.33 -13.22 11.06
N ALA A 207 10.41 -14.01 10.97
CA ALA A 207 11.73 -13.59 11.40
C ALA A 207 12.23 -12.36 10.62
N ALA A 208 12.04 -12.35 9.29
CA ALA A 208 12.44 -11.25 8.42
C ALA A 208 11.68 -9.94 8.71
N THR A 209 10.39 -10.03 9.10
CA THR A 209 9.50 -8.87 9.29
C THR A 209 9.39 -8.40 10.74
N SER A 210 9.96 -9.13 11.71
CA SER A 210 9.93 -8.80 13.15
C SER A 210 11.00 -7.79 13.56
N GLY A 211 12.00 -7.50 12.74
CA GLY A 211 13.01 -6.49 12.98
C GLY A 211 12.42 -5.09 12.86
N LYS A 212 12.55 -4.30 13.96
CA LYS A 212 12.23 -2.87 13.96
C LYS A 212 13.30 -2.06 13.25
#